data_5318bac52c8638effae238babf91dc75
#
_entry.id   5318bac52c8638effae238babf91dc75
#
_cell.length_a   1.000
_cell.length_b   1.000
_cell.length_c   1.000
_cell.angle_alpha   90.00
_cell.angle_beta   90.00
_cell.angle_gamma   90.00
#
_symmetry.space_group_name_H-M   'P 1'
#
loop_
_entity.id
_entity.type
_entity.pdbx_description
1 polymer ?
#
loop_
_entity_poly.entity_id
_entity_poly.type
_entity_poly.pdbx_seq_one_letter_code
_entity_poly.pdbx_strand_id
1 'polypeptide(L)'
;MTPPHEGPTAELEEELALAAKADEPERVEKRRIAKVIGVLALSAFVMILNETVLGVALPVIMDDFAIAASSAQWLTTGFLLTMAVVIPTTGFLIQRFTTRTLFVVAVGLFLVGTLVGALAPTFIVLLVARIVQAAGTAIIMPLLMTTTLTSVAPRYRGTVMGLNSVVISVAPAIGPTLSGIVIHSFGWRAVFGFMLPVIAILFLVGVVAIRTNHETRRPSFDVASMILSAFAFGGIVYGLASIESLITHGAWQPIVAFVVGIAALLVFIVRQVSL
;
A
#
# COMPACT_ATOMS: atom_id res chain seq x y z
N MET A 1 11.42 -62.44 36.28
CA MET A 1 10.41 -61.40 35.95
C MET A 1 11.01 -60.54 34.84
N THR A 2 10.75 -60.87 33.60
CA THR A 2 11.17 -60.11 32.41
C THR A 2 10.24 -58.89 32.28
N PRO A 3 10.75 -57.69 32.04
CA PRO A 3 9.88 -56.54 31.75
C PRO A 3 9.08 -56.77 30.48
N PRO A 4 7.86 -56.24 30.38
CA PRO A 4 7.06 -56.38 29.20
C PRO A 4 7.77 -55.70 28.01
N HIS A 5 7.97 -56.44 26.91
CA HIS A 5 8.40 -55.88 25.63
C HIS A 5 7.32 -54.87 25.19
N GLU A 6 7.63 -53.61 25.27
CA GLU A 6 6.87 -52.57 24.61
C GLU A 6 6.89 -52.90 23.10
N GLY A 7 5.73 -53.21 22.58
CA GLY A 7 5.63 -53.71 21.18
C GLY A 7 5.99 -52.62 20.19
N PRO A 8 6.27 -52.99 18.91
CA PRO A 8 6.66 -52.07 17.83
C PRO A 8 5.71 -50.89 17.62
N THR A 9 4.50 -50.94 18.16
CA THR A 9 3.49 -49.87 18.11
C THR A 9 3.79 -48.70 19.02
N ALA A 10 4.40 -48.94 20.23
CA ALA A 10 4.72 -47.85 21.15
C ALA A 10 5.92 -47.04 20.69
N GLU A 11 6.94 -47.68 20.11
CA GLU A 11 8.09 -46.97 19.51
C GLU A 11 7.66 -46.16 18.30
N LEU A 12 6.75 -46.65 17.45
CA LEU A 12 6.21 -45.94 16.28
C LEU A 12 5.35 -44.72 16.72
N GLU A 13 4.55 -44.87 17.79
CA GLU A 13 3.76 -43.77 18.34
C GLU A 13 4.67 -42.68 18.95
N GLU A 14 5.76 -43.05 19.60
CA GLU A 14 6.74 -42.10 20.13
C GLU A 14 7.49 -41.35 19.00
N GLU A 15 7.93 -42.06 17.94
CA GLU A 15 8.54 -41.45 16.76
C GLU A 15 7.58 -40.49 16.05
N LEU A 16 6.32 -40.85 15.89
CA LEU A 16 5.30 -39.98 15.28
C LEU A 16 5.01 -38.75 16.15
N ALA A 17 4.99 -38.91 17.47
CA ALA A 17 4.81 -37.80 18.42
C ALA A 17 6.02 -36.85 18.40
N LEU A 18 7.24 -37.37 18.33
CA LEU A 18 8.47 -36.59 18.19
C LEU A 18 8.52 -35.87 16.84
N ALA A 19 8.17 -36.55 15.76
CA ALA A 19 8.07 -35.92 14.43
C ALA A 19 7.01 -34.80 14.37
N ALA A 20 5.84 -35.03 15.00
CA ALA A 20 4.78 -34.02 15.09
C ALA A 20 5.22 -32.80 15.93
N LYS A 21 5.94 -33.02 17.04
CA LYS A 21 6.54 -31.93 17.85
C LYS A 21 7.63 -31.19 17.09
N ALA A 22 8.44 -31.85 16.30
CA ALA A 22 9.46 -31.20 15.48
C ALA A 22 8.86 -30.34 14.36
N ASP A 23 7.68 -30.73 13.80
CA ASP A 23 6.98 -29.99 12.73
C ASP A 23 6.11 -28.82 13.26
N GLU A 24 5.80 -28.80 14.55
CA GLU A 24 4.92 -27.80 15.18
C GLU A 24 5.47 -26.36 15.09
N PRO A 25 6.76 -26.08 15.35
CA PRO A 25 7.31 -24.72 15.21
C PRO A 25 7.26 -24.22 13.76
N GLU A 26 7.50 -25.07 12.79
CA GLU A 26 7.45 -24.71 11.37
C GLU A 26 6.01 -24.37 10.90
N ARG A 27 5.03 -25.13 11.37
CA ARG A 27 3.60 -24.88 11.11
C ARG A 27 3.13 -23.56 11.72
N VAL A 28 3.55 -23.27 12.94
CA VAL A 28 3.21 -22.02 13.64
C VAL A 28 3.80 -20.82 12.89
N GLU A 29 5.06 -20.89 12.46
CA GLU A 29 5.70 -19.81 11.70
C GLU A 29 5.07 -19.63 10.32
N LYS A 30 4.76 -20.69 9.58
CA LYS A 30 4.03 -20.62 8.31
C LYS A 30 2.66 -19.94 8.46
N ARG A 31 1.90 -20.29 9.49
CA ARG A 31 0.60 -19.66 9.79
C ARG A 31 0.75 -18.19 10.14
N ARG A 32 1.80 -17.82 10.83
CA ARG A 32 2.12 -16.44 11.20
C ARG A 32 2.43 -15.60 9.95
N ILE A 33 3.33 -16.10 9.09
CA ILE A 33 3.69 -15.45 7.82
C ILE A 33 2.45 -15.26 6.94
N ALA A 34 1.62 -16.30 6.79
CA ALA A 34 0.39 -16.23 6.02
C ALA A 34 -0.58 -15.18 6.56
N LYS A 35 -0.72 -15.04 7.89
CA LYS A 35 -1.55 -13.98 8.51
C LYS A 35 -1.01 -12.58 8.20
N VAL A 36 0.31 -12.38 8.32
CA VAL A 36 0.93 -11.08 8.04
C VAL A 36 0.73 -10.69 6.58
N ILE A 37 1.02 -11.59 5.65
CA ILE A 37 0.84 -11.34 4.21
C ILE A 37 -0.64 -11.14 3.88
N GLY A 38 -1.54 -11.92 4.45
CA GLY A 38 -2.98 -11.77 4.25
C GLY A 38 -3.50 -10.41 4.70
N VAL A 39 -3.07 -9.91 5.87
CA VAL A 39 -3.44 -8.57 6.35
C VAL A 39 -2.88 -7.48 5.45
N LEU A 40 -1.62 -7.59 5.02
CA LEU A 40 -1.01 -6.63 4.09
C LEU A 40 -1.71 -6.62 2.73
N ALA A 41 -1.99 -7.79 2.16
CA ALA A 41 -2.67 -7.94 0.87
C ALA A 41 -4.11 -7.40 0.92
N LEU A 42 -4.84 -7.69 2.00
CA LEU A 42 -6.20 -7.20 2.17
C LEU A 42 -6.24 -5.68 2.40
N SER A 43 -5.25 -5.13 3.12
CA SER A 43 -5.09 -3.68 3.26
C SER A 43 -4.80 -3.02 1.92
N ALA A 44 -3.88 -3.59 1.12
CA ALA A 44 -3.59 -3.11 -0.23
C ALA A 44 -4.83 -3.17 -1.14
N PHE A 45 -5.60 -4.26 -1.08
CA PHE A 45 -6.87 -4.40 -1.80
C PHE A 45 -7.85 -3.27 -1.49
N VAL A 46 -8.10 -3.00 -0.20
CA VAL A 46 -9.04 -1.95 0.24
C VAL A 46 -8.56 -0.57 -0.20
N MET A 47 -7.25 -0.31 -0.13
CA MET A 47 -6.66 0.97 -0.55
C MET A 47 -6.80 1.19 -2.06
N ILE A 48 -6.53 0.17 -2.89
CA ILE A 48 -6.70 0.22 -4.34
C ILE A 48 -8.18 0.33 -4.71
N LEU A 49 -9.04 -0.42 -4.02
CA LEU A 49 -10.47 -0.33 -4.21
C LEU A 49 -10.98 1.11 -3.97
N ASN A 50 -10.54 1.75 -2.89
CA ASN A 50 -10.89 3.14 -2.59
C ASN A 50 -10.41 4.12 -3.69
N GLU A 51 -9.22 3.87 -4.28
CA GLU A 51 -8.71 4.68 -5.39
C GLU A 51 -9.62 4.60 -6.61
N THR A 52 -10.00 3.39 -7.01
CA THR A 52 -10.84 3.17 -8.20
C THR A 52 -12.27 3.65 -8.03
N VAL A 53 -12.82 3.52 -6.82
CA VAL A 53 -14.16 4.00 -6.49
C VAL A 53 -14.26 5.52 -6.62
N LEU A 54 -13.23 6.26 -6.25
CA LEU A 54 -13.24 7.71 -6.34
C LEU A 54 -13.26 8.22 -7.79
N GLY A 55 -12.64 7.51 -8.73
CA GLY A 55 -12.72 7.86 -10.14
C GLY A 55 -14.16 7.95 -10.67
N VAL A 56 -15.04 7.06 -10.18
CA VAL A 56 -16.47 7.09 -10.51
C VAL A 56 -17.22 8.20 -9.77
N ALA A 57 -16.74 8.60 -8.59
CA ALA A 57 -17.36 9.64 -7.78
C ALA A 57 -17.11 11.06 -8.29
N LEU A 58 -16.10 11.27 -9.16
CA LEU A 58 -15.69 12.61 -9.60
C LEU A 58 -16.83 13.49 -10.09
N PRO A 59 -17.75 13.06 -10.99
CA PRO A 59 -18.84 13.89 -11.46
C PRO A 59 -19.75 14.37 -10.32
N VAL A 60 -20.09 13.48 -9.40
CA VAL A 60 -20.95 13.79 -8.24
C VAL A 60 -20.26 14.76 -7.26
N ILE A 61 -18.93 14.63 -7.10
CA ILE A 61 -18.12 15.54 -6.29
C ILE A 61 -18.06 16.94 -6.94
N MET A 62 -17.95 16.99 -8.27
CA MET A 62 -17.96 18.26 -9.02
C MET A 62 -19.26 19.01 -8.80
N ASP A 63 -20.39 18.32 -8.87
CA ASP A 63 -21.72 18.92 -8.64
C ASP A 63 -21.90 19.36 -7.18
N ASP A 64 -21.49 18.54 -6.21
CA ASP A 64 -21.66 18.82 -4.77
C ASP A 64 -20.83 20.02 -4.30
N PHE A 65 -19.61 20.19 -4.82
CA PHE A 65 -18.75 21.32 -4.49
C PHE A 65 -18.81 22.48 -5.50
N ALA A 66 -19.61 22.36 -6.56
CA ALA A 66 -19.73 23.34 -7.66
C ALA A 66 -18.35 23.73 -8.26
N ILE A 67 -17.51 22.74 -8.55
CA ILE A 67 -16.14 22.93 -9.07
C ILE A 67 -16.00 22.44 -10.51
N ALA A 68 -15.05 23.04 -11.24
CA ALA A 68 -14.71 22.62 -12.60
C ALA A 68 -14.01 21.25 -12.62
N ALA A 69 -14.11 20.54 -13.76
CA ALA A 69 -13.47 19.24 -13.97
C ALA A 69 -11.94 19.29 -13.75
N SER A 70 -11.29 20.37 -14.19
CA SER A 70 -9.85 20.59 -13.99
C SER A 70 -9.45 20.65 -12.51
N SER A 71 -10.33 21.21 -11.65
CA SER A 71 -10.11 21.21 -10.20
C SER A 71 -10.34 19.83 -9.59
N ALA A 72 -11.42 19.16 -10.00
CA ALA A 72 -11.75 17.81 -9.49
C ALA A 72 -10.67 16.78 -9.84
N GLN A 73 -10.03 16.90 -10.99
CA GLN A 73 -8.94 16.03 -11.44
C GLN A 73 -7.74 16.02 -10.47
N TRP A 74 -7.55 17.10 -9.69
CA TRP A 74 -6.52 17.14 -8.65
C TRP A 74 -6.68 16.09 -7.56
N LEU A 75 -7.89 15.55 -7.34
CA LEU A 75 -8.11 14.45 -6.41
C LEU A 75 -7.36 13.17 -6.85
N THR A 76 -7.27 12.93 -8.14
CA THR A 76 -6.51 11.81 -8.72
C THR A 76 -5.05 12.19 -8.95
N THR A 77 -4.78 13.34 -9.55
CA THR A 77 -3.41 13.80 -9.83
C THR A 77 -2.62 14.00 -8.55
N GLY A 78 -3.19 14.63 -7.52
CA GLY A 78 -2.55 14.83 -6.23
C GLY A 78 -2.26 13.49 -5.52
N PHE A 79 -3.16 12.52 -5.64
CA PHE A 79 -2.97 11.16 -5.14
C PHE A 79 -1.78 10.47 -5.83
N LEU A 80 -1.77 10.43 -7.16
CA LEU A 80 -0.71 9.82 -7.96
C LEU A 80 0.64 10.52 -7.75
N LEU A 81 0.65 11.85 -7.67
CA LEU A 81 1.84 12.64 -7.40
C LEU A 81 2.44 12.31 -6.03
N THR A 82 1.58 12.20 -5.00
CA THR A 82 2.02 11.78 -3.66
C THR A 82 2.61 10.37 -3.68
N MET A 83 1.96 9.43 -4.38
CA MET A 83 2.49 8.07 -4.53
C MET A 83 3.84 8.07 -5.24
N ALA A 84 3.99 8.84 -6.33
CA ALA A 84 5.23 8.94 -7.10
C ALA A 84 6.41 9.44 -6.25
N VAL A 85 6.15 10.33 -5.30
CA VAL A 85 7.16 10.86 -4.36
C VAL A 85 7.45 9.88 -3.22
N VAL A 86 6.41 9.24 -2.66
CA VAL A 86 6.56 8.41 -1.45
C VAL A 86 7.04 6.99 -1.76
N ILE A 87 6.65 6.37 -2.88
CA ILE A 87 7.06 4.99 -3.23
C ILE A 87 8.59 4.81 -3.21
N PRO A 88 9.39 5.65 -3.87
CA PRO A 88 10.85 5.51 -3.84
C PRO A 88 11.43 5.65 -2.43
N THR A 89 10.86 6.53 -1.59
CA THR A 89 11.30 6.71 -0.21
C THR A 89 10.97 5.51 0.67
N THR A 90 9.95 4.73 0.31
CA THR A 90 9.53 3.54 1.07
C THR A 90 10.63 2.47 1.11
N GLY A 91 11.46 2.37 0.08
CA GLY A 91 12.63 1.48 0.07
C GLY A 91 13.59 1.74 1.25
N PHE A 92 13.83 3.00 1.58
CA PHE A 92 14.62 3.39 2.76
C PHE A 92 13.88 3.12 4.06
N LEU A 93 12.58 3.39 4.09
CA LEU A 93 11.75 3.17 5.28
C LEU A 93 11.73 1.68 5.67
N ILE A 94 11.63 0.77 4.69
CA ILE A 94 11.60 -0.68 4.91
C ILE A 94 12.94 -1.18 5.52
N GLN A 95 14.05 -0.57 5.17
CA GLN A 95 15.36 -0.93 5.74
C GLN A 95 15.54 -0.43 7.18
N ARG A 96 14.90 0.69 7.53
CA ARG A 96 15.08 1.38 8.82
C ARG A 96 14.03 1.03 9.87
N PHE A 97 12.81 0.78 9.46
CA PHE A 97 11.68 0.53 10.34
C PHE A 97 11.18 -0.90 10.23
N THR A 98 10.59 -1.39 11.30
CA THR A 98 9.99 -2.73 11.30
C THR A 98 8.72 -2.76 10.43
N THR A 99 8.40 -3.93 9.90
CA THR A 99 7.16 -4.17 9.15
C THR A 99 5.93 -3.70 9.93
N ARG A 100 5.93 -3.93 11.26
CA ARG A 100 4.82 -3.47 12.12
C ARG A 100 4.70 -1.96 12.15
N THR A 101 5.81 -1.24 12.35
CA THR A 101 5.80 0.23 12.39
C THR A 101 5.30 0.80 11.07
N LEU A 102 5.82 0.29 9.94
CA LEU A 102 5.41 0.74 8.62
C LEU A 102 3.94 0.42 8.32
N PHE A 103 3.47 -0.74 8.73
CA PHE A 103 2.05 -1.09 8.64
C PHE A 103 1.16 -0.11 9.42
N VAL A 104 1.51 0.14 10.69
CA VAL A 104 0.74 1.06 11.55
C VAL A 104 0.72 2.47 10.98
N VAL A 105 1.86 2.96 10.48
CA VAL A 105 1.93 4.29 9.84
C VAL A 105 1.11 4.32 8.55
N ALA A 106 1.29 3.33 7.67
CA ALA A 106 0.63 3.29 6.36
C ALA A 106 -0.91 3.19 6.49
N VAL A 107 -1.38 2.21 7.25
CA VAL A 107 -2.82 2.00 7.43
C VAL A 107 -3.43 3.07 8.33
N GLY A 108 -2.68 3.58 9.29
CA GLY A 108 -3.08 4.72 10.13
C GLY A 108 -3.27 6.01 9.32
N LEU A 109 -2.33 6.36 8.44
CA LEU A 109 -2.47 7.49 7.51
C LEU A 109 -3.69 7.31 6.61
N PHE A 110 -3.87 6.12 6.05
CA PHE A 110 -5.03 5.84 5.20
C PHE A 110 -6.34 5.94 5.98
N LEU A 111 -6.40 5.42 7.21
CA LEU A 111 -7.56 5.51 8.09
C LEU A 111 -7.92 6.96 8.41
N VAL A 112 -6.92 7.76 8.81
CA VAL A 112 -7.11 9.20 9.10
C VAL A 112 -7.57 9.93 7.85
N GLY A 113 -6.93 9.71 6.70
CA GLY A 113 -7.36 10.29 5.43
C GLY A 113 -8.78 9.87 5.04
N THR A 114 -9.17 8.62 5.28
CA THR A 114 -10.53 8.13 5.02
C THR A 114 -11.55 8.83 5.92
N LEU A 115 -11.24 9.00 7.21
CA LEU A 115 -12.10 9.71 8.15
C LEU A 115 -12.28 11.18 7.76
N VAL A 116 -11.17 11.87 7.45
CA VAL A 116 -11.20 13.27 7.01
C VAL A 116 -11.96 13.41 5.69
N GLY A 117 -11.78 12.48 4.74
CA GLY A 117 -12.50 12.45 3.47
C GLY A 117 -14.01 12.24 3.63
N ALA A 118 -14.43 11.35 4.54
CA ALA A 118 -15.84 11.13 4.86
C ALA A 118 -16.54 12.38 5.41
N LEU A 119 -15.80 13.18 6.18
CA LEU A 119 -16.30 14.39 6.86
C LEU A 119 -15.98 15.68 6.10
N ALA A 120 -15.38 15.62 4.92
CA ALA A 120 -14.87 16.77 4.19
C ALA A 120 -15.98 17.81 3.88
N PRO A 121 -15.91 19.04 4.46
CA PRO A 121 -16.87 20.09 4.20
C PRO A 121 -16.54 20.88 2.93
N THR A 122 -15.31 20.82 2.45
CA THR A 122 -14.83 21.55 1.27
C THR A 122 -13.95 20.66 0.41
N PHE A 123 -13.82 21.01 -0.87
CA PHE A 123 -12.94 20.33 -1.81
C PHE A 123 -11.47 20.29 -1.32
N ILE A 124 -10.96 21.36 -0.74
CA ILE A 124 -9.56 21.42 -0.24
C ILE A 124 -9.34 20.39 0.87
N VAL A 125 -10.28 20.26 1.79
CA VAL A 125 -10.19 19.24 2.85
C VAL A 125 -10.20 17.83 2.26
N LEU A 126 -11.05 17.58 1.25
CA LEU A 126 -11.06 16.31 0.54
C LEU A 126 -9.73 16.04 -0.18
N LEU A 127 -9.16 17.04 -0.84
CA LEU A 127 -7.85 16.94 -1.51
C LEU A 127 -6.73 16.58 -0.51
N VAL A 128 -6.67 17.27 0.63
CA VAL A 128 -5.70 16.96 1.69
C VAL A 128 -5.91 15.53 2.22
N ALA A 129 -7.15 15.12 2.44
CA ALA A 129 -7.47 13.76 2.84
C ALA A 129 -6.93 12.72 1.84
N ARG A 130 -7.06 12.99 0.54
CA ARG A 130 -6.53 12.14 -0.55
C ARG A 130 -5.02 12.07 -0.56
N ILE A 131 -4.33 13.16 -0.33
CA ILE A 131 -2.86 13.20 -0.20
C ILE A 131 -2.41 12.33 0.98
N VAL A 132 -3.07 12.43 2.12
CA VAL A 132 -2.77 11.61 3.30
C VAL A 132 -3.04 10.13 3.04
N GLN A 133 -4.15 9.78 2.37
CA GLN A 133 -4.44 8.41 1.94
C GLN A 133 -3.36 7.87 0.99
N ALA A 134 -2.93 8.66 0.01
CA ALA A 134 -1.91 8.28 -0.97
C ALA A 134 -0.57 7.95 -0.30
N ALA A 135 -0.16 8.71 0.71
CA ALA A 135 1.06 8.43 1.46
C ALA A 135 0.99 7.06 2.16
N GLY A 136 -0.16 6.71 2.73
CA GLY A 136 -0.40 5.38 3.31
C GLY A 136 -0.34 4.26 2.26
N THR A 137 -1.02 4.45 1.13
CA THR A 137 -1.05 3.48 0.02
C THR A 137 0.34 3.24 -0.58
N ALA A 138 1.13 4.31 -0.73
CA ALA A 138 2.48 4.25 -1.26
C ALA A 138 3.45 3.41 -0.40
N ILE A 139 3.20 3.29 0.90
CA ILE A 139 4.01 2.48 1.81
C ILE A 139 3.56 1.01 1.77
N ILE A 140 2.25 0.74 1.72
CA ILE A 140 1.72 -0.62 1.88
C ILE A 140 2.11 -1.55 0.72
N MET A 141 2.17 -1.03 -0.51
CA MET A 141 2.46 -1.83 -1.70
C MET A 141 3.89 -2.39 -1.71
N PRO A 142 4.95 -1.58 -1.58
CA PRO A 142 6.31 -2.10 -1.47
C PRO A 142 6.50 -2.96 -0.21
N LEU A 143 5.81 -2.63 0.90
CA LEU A 143 5.88 -3.40 2.14
C LEU A 143 5.34 -4.82 1.95
N LEU A 144 4.19 -4.99 1.26
CA LEU A 144 3.63 -6.29 0.91
C LEU A 144 4.60 -7.12 0.06
N MET A 145 5.14 -6.52 -1.01
CA MET A 145 6.06 -7.21 -1.92
C MET A 145 7.35 -7.63 -1.22
N THR A 146 7.96 -6.73 -0.46
CA THR A 146 9.21 -7.02 0.28
C THR A 146 8.97 -8.06 1.37
N THR A 147 7.89 -7.96 2.14
CA THR A 147 7.55 -8.94 3.17
C THR A 147 7.33 -10.33 2.56
N THR A 148 6.66 -10.41 1.41
CA THR A 148 6.47 -11.67 0.69
C THR A 148 7.82 -12.26 0.27
N LEU A 149 8.70 -11.46 -0.34
CA LEU A 149 10.01 -11.94 -0.81
C LEU A 149 10.96 -12.36 0.32
N THR A 150 10.89 -11.70 1.46
CA THR A 150 11.80 -11.98 2.59
C THR A 150 11.30 -13.08 3.51
N SER A 151 9.98 -13.18 3.71
CA SER A 151 9.40 -14.11 4.69
C SER A 151 8.94 -15.44 4.11
N VAL A 152 8.63 -15.50 2.79
CA VAL A 152 8.17 -16.75 2.15
C VAL A 152 9.34 -17.55 1.62
N ALA A 153 9.33 -18.86 1.89
CA ALA A 153 10.33 -19.78 1.37
C ALA A 153 10.41 -19.72 -0.18
N PRO A 154 11.60 -19.78 -0.80
CA PRO A 154 11.80 -19.57 -2.24
C PRO A 154 10.85 -20.38 -3.13
N ARG A 155 10.60 -21.64 -2.76
CA ARG A 155 9.70 -22.54 -3.50
C ARG A 155 8.23 -22.09 -3.60
N TYR A 156 7.78 -21.23 -2.66
CA TYR A 156 6.40 -20.76 -2.61
C TYR A 156 6.23 -19.28 -2.99
N ARG A 157 7.34 -18.55 -3.21
CA ARG A 157 7.29 -17.10 -3.51
C ARG A 157 6.45 -16.81 -4.75
N GLY A 158 6.64 -17.58 -5.82
CA GLY A 158 5.86 -17.40 -7.07
C GLY A 158 4.35 -17.54 -6.85
N THR A 159 3.93 -18.55 -6.11
CA THR A 159 2.51 -18.78 -5.79
C THR A 159 1.92 -17.63 -4.94
N VAL A 160 2.64 -17.22 -3.89
CA VAL A 160 2.14 -16.14 -3.02
C VAL A 160 2.14 -14.80 -3.74
N MET A 161 3.15 -14.50 -4.56
CA MET A 161 3.17 -13.28 -5.39
C MET A 161 2.05 -13.31 -6.43
N GLY A 162 1.79 -14.44 -7.07
CA GLY A 162 0.66 -14.62 -7.98
C GLY A 162 -0.68 -14.36 -7.28
N LEU A 163 -0.87 -14.88 -6.06
CA LEU A 163 -2.06 -14.62 -5.26
C LEU A 163 -2.20 -13.13 -4.90
N ASN A 164 -1.11 -12.48 -4.47
CA ASN A 164 -1.11 -11.04 -4.21
C ASN A 164 -1.50 -10.24 -5.47
N SER A 165 -0.98 -10.64 -6.65
CA SER A 165 -1.33 -9.99 -7.92
C SER A 165 -2.81 -10.14 -8.25
N VAL A 166 -3.39 -11.32 -8.04
CA VAL A 166 -4.84 -11.55 -8.23
C VAL A 166 -5.66 -10.64 -7.30
N VAL A 167 -5.32 -10.61 -6.00
CA VAL A 167 -6.01 -9.77 -5.02
C VAL A 167 -5.98 -8.29 -5.42
N ILE A 168 -4.81 -7.80 -5.84
CA ILE A 168 -4.62 -6.41 -6.28
C ILE A 168 -5.41 -6.11 -7.56
N SER A 169 -5.43 -7.03 -8.53
CA SER A 169 -6.11 -6.84 -9.82
C SER A 169 -7.64 -6.91 -9.72
N VAL A 170 -8.17 -7.63 -8.75
CA VAL A 170 -9.63 -7.72 -8.52
C VAL A 170 -10.20 -6.39 -8.02
N ALA A 171 -9.45 -5.61 -7.25
CA ALA A 171 -9.93 -4.34 -6.71
C ALA A 171 -10.38 -3.34 -7.79
N PRO A 172 -9.59 -3.04 -8.85
CA PRO A 172 -10.04 -2.19 -9.95
C PRO A 172 -11.19 -2.78 -10.77
N ALA A 173 -11.28 -4.10 -10.86
CA ALA A 173 -12.34 -4.77 -11.63
C ALA A 173 -13.73 -4.61 -10.99
N ILE A 174 -13.81 -4.71 -9.66
CA ILE A 174 -15.08 -4.60 -8.94
C ILE A 174 -15.39 -3.17 -8.47
N GLY A 175 -14.36 -2.32 -8.39
CA GLY A 175 -14.46 -0.94 -7.87
C GLY A 175 -15.57 -0.12 -8.52
N PRO A 176 -15.63 0.02 -9.86
CA PRO A 176 -16.65 0.80 -10.54
C PRO A 176 -18.08 0.33 -10.25
N THR A 177 -18.31 -0.98 -10.21
CA THR A 177 -19.65 -1.54 -9.94
C THR A 177 -20.08 -1.24 -8.51
N LEU A 178 -19.22 -1.50 -7.52
CA LEU A 178 -19.51 -1.18 -6.12
C LEU A 178 -19.72 0.31 -5.91
N SER A 179 -18.88 1.12 -6.53
CA SER A 179 -18.95 2.57 -6.51
C SER A 179 -20.31 3.08 -7.04
N GLY A 180 -20.70 2.61 -8.22
CA GLY A 180 -21.98 3.02 -8.82
C GLY A 180 -23.17 2.77 -7.90
N ILE A 181 -23.23 1.58 -7.28
CA ILE A 181 -24.31 1.21 -6.35
C ILE A 181 -24.28 2.12 -5.11
N VAL A 182 -23.12 2.29 -4.47
CA VAL A 182 -22.99 3.07 -3.24
C VAL A 182 -23.28 4.55 -3.49
N ILE A 183 -22.72 5.13 -4.54
CA ILE A 183 -22.85 6.56 -4.85
C ILE A 183 -24.30 6.89 -5.22
N HIS A 184 -24.96 6.05 -6.03
CA HIS A 184 -26.34 6.26 -6.43
C HIS A 184 -27.30 6.21 -5.23
N SER A 185 -27.07 5.30 -4.27
CA SER A 185 -27.98 5.07 -3.14
C SER A 185 -27.71 5.98 -1.95
N PHE A 186 -26.45 6.33 -1.67
CA PHE A 186 -26.03 6.98 -0.42
C PHE A 186 -25.13 8.21 -0.63
N GLY A 187 -24.80 8.55 -1.88
CA GLY A 187 -23.89 9.64 -2.21
C GLY A 187 -22.42 9.28 -2.05
N TRP A 188 -21.52 10.16 -2.54
CA TRP A 188 -20.10 9.89 -2.61
C TRP A 188 -19.40 9.78 -1.24
N ARG A 189 -19.90 10.49 -0.22
CA ARG A 189 -19.34 10.40 1.15
C ARG A 189 -19.49 9.02 1.77
N ALA A 190 -20.54 8.29 1.38
CA ALA A 190 -20.78 6.94 1.86
C ALA A 190 -19.69 5.95 1.44
N VAL A 191 -18.99 6.22 0.34
CA VAL A 191 -17.82 5.42 -0.08
C VAL A 191 -16.76 5.39 1.02
N PHE A 192 -16.40 6.55 1.55
CA PHE A 192 -15.47 6.63 2.67
C PHE A 192 -16.06 6.03 3.94
N GLY A 193 -17.36 6.25 4.19
CA GLY A 193 -18.07 5.71 5.34
C GLY A 193 -18.07 4.18 5.39
N PHE A 194 -18.27 3.50 4.25
CA PHE A 194 -18.21 2.03 4.17
C PHE A 194 -16.77 1.49 4.26
N MET A 195 -15.78 2.22 3.74
CA MET A 195 -14.38 1.83 3.83
C MET A 195 -13.82 1.97 5.25
N LEU A 196 -14.31 2.95 6.02
CA LEU A 196 -13.80 3.28 7.35
C LEU A 196 -13.83 2.08 8.33
N PRO A 197 -14.94 1.37 8.55
CA PRO A 197 -14.97 0.22 9.43
C PRO A 197 -14.09 -0.93 8.93
N VAL A 198 -14.00 -1.14 7.62
CA VAL A 198 -13.19 -2.21 7.04
C VAL A 198 -11.71 -1.96 7.31
N ILE A 199 -11.23 -0.74 7.03
CA ILE A 199 -9.83 -0.40 7.25
C ILE A 199 -9.48 -0.30 8.75
N ALA A 200 -10.44 0.13 9.60
CA ALA A 200 -10.27 0.14 11.05
C ALA A 200 -10.09 -1.28 11.61
N ILE A 201 -10.91 -2.23 11.16
CA ILE A 201 -10.78 -3.66 11.54
C ILE A 201 -9.41 -4.19 11.07
N LEU A 202 -9.01 -3.92 9.82
CA LEU A 202 -7.71 -4.34 9.29
C LEU A 202 -6.56 -3.72 10.07
N PHE A 203 -6.67 -2.45 10.47
CA PHE A 203 -5.70 -1.79 11.33
C PHE A 203 -5.54 -2.51 12.66
N LEU A 204 -6.62 -2.78 13.37
CA LEU A 204 -6.62 -3.46 14.66
C LEU A 204 -6.06 -4.90 14.55
N VAL A 205 -6.54 -5.66 13.56
CA VAL A 205 -6.05 -7.02 13.29
C VAL A 205 -4.56 -7.01 12.98
N GLY A 206 -4.09 -6.06 12.15
CA GLY A 206 -2.69 -5.96 11.78
C GLY A 206 -1.78 -5.56 12.93
N VAL A 207 -2.21 -4.63 13.79
CA VAL A 207 -1.46 -4.24 15.02
C VAL A 207 -1.22 -5.45 15.93
N VAL A 208 -2.18 -6.38 16.01
CA VAL A 208 -2.07 -7.60 16.83
C VAL A 208 -1.31 -8.71 16.10
N ALA A 209 -1.57 -8.89 14.80
CA ALA A 209 -1.02 -10.00 14.02
C ALA A 209 0.45 -9.79 13.63
N ILE A 210 0.85 -8.54 13.34
CA ILE A 210 2.20 -8.21 12.91
C ILE A 210 3.06 -7.96 14.15
N ARG A 211 3.83 -8.99 14.57
CA ARG A 211 4.78 -8.87 15.67
C ARG A 211 6.16 -8.52 15.14
N THR A 212 6.89 -7.68 15.88
CA THR A 212 8.23 -7.23 15.52
C THR A 212 9.24 -8.35 15.80
N ASN A 213 9.85 -8.92 14.76
CA ASN A 213 10.90 -9.94 14.89
C ASN A 213 12.06 -9.71 13.92
N HIS A 214 12.16 -8.54 13.27
CA HIS A 214 13.30 -8.26 12.40
C HIS A 214 14.23 -7.23 13.04
N GLU A 215 15.52 -7.60 13.07
CA GLU A 215 16.60 -6.65 13.35
C GLU A 215 16.60 -5.61 12.23
N THR A 216 16.34 -4.36 12.61
CA THR A 216 16.46 -3.24 11.69
C THR A 216 17.93 -2.97 11.41
N ARG A 217 18.36 -3.11 10.18
CA ARG A 217 19.64 -2.57 9.75
C ARG A 217 19.51 -1.04 9.77
N ARG A 218 20.56 -0.36 10.24
CA ARG A 218 20.65 1.10 10.20
C ARG A 218 21.55 1.52 9.03
N PRO A 219 21.08 1.46 7.78
CA PRO A 219 21.83 2.02 6.66
C PRO A 219 21.98 3.53 6.87
N SER A 220 23.06 4.11 6.36
CA SER A 220 23.21 5.55 6.30
C SER A 220 22.06 6.15 5.50
N PHE A 221 21.39 7.15 6.08
CA PHE A 221 20.23 7.79 5.47
C PHE A 221 20.66 8.72 4.34
N ASP A 222 20.52 8.28 3.11
CA ASP A 222 20.83 9.12 1.93
C ASP A 222 19.66 10.05 1.61
N VAL A 223 19.61 11.18 2.35
CA VAL A 223 18.60 12.23 2.16
C VAL A 223 18.67 12.80 0.74
N ALA A 224 19.85 12.89 0.14
CA ALA A 224 20.02 13.46 -1.18
C ALA A 224 19.35 12.61 -2.26
N SER A 225 19.52 11.27 -2.21
CA SER A 225 18.83 10.35 -3.12
C SER A 225 17.31 10.37 -2.93
N MET A 226 16.83 10.54 -1.70
CA MET A 226 15.41 10.68 -1.42
C MET A 226 14.82 11.95 -2.03
N ILE A 227 15.49 13.09 -1.87
CA ILE A 227 15.07 14.37 -2.46
C ILE A 227 15.10 14.29 -4.00
N LEU A 228 16.19 13.76 -4.56
CA LEU A 228 16.31 13.57 -6.00
C LEU A 228 15.21 12.69 -6.58
N SER A 229 14.87 11.57 -5.91
CA SER A 229 13.78 10.71 -6.35
C SER A 229 12.41 11.41 -6.28
N ALA A 230 12.17 12.22 -5.26
CA ALA A 230 10.95 13.01 -5.12
C ALA A 230 10.80 14.03 -6.27
N PHE A 231 11.86 14.77 -6.60
CA PHE A 231 11.86 15.69 -7.75
C PHE A 231 11.77 14.96 -9.10
N ALA A 232 12.45 13.82 -9.24
CA ALA A 232 12.42 13.02 -10.45
C ALA A 232 11.00 12.53 -10.76
N PHE A 233 10.44 11.73 -9.87
CA PHE A 233 9.12 11.14 -10.08
C PHE A 233 7.99 12.17 -9.96
N GLY A 234 8.08 13.09 -9.00
CA GLY A 234 7.12 14.17 -8.83
C GLY A 234 7.07 15.12 -10.04
N GLY A 235 8.22 15.52 -10.56
CA GLY A 235 8.32 16.40 -11.74
C GLY A 235 7.80 15.73 -13.01
N ILE A 236 8.13 14.45 -13.24
CA ILE A 236 7.65 13.68 -14.38
C ILE A 236 6.14 13.50 -14.32
N VAL A 237 5.60 13.04 -13.19
CA VAL A 237 4.15 12.80 -13.03
C VAL A 237 3.36 14.12 -13.14
N TYR A 238 3.82 15.19 -12.50
CA TYR A 238 3.17 16.49 -12.61
C TYR A 238 3.19 17.02 -14.04
N GLY A 239 4.35 16.93 -14.73
CA GLY A 239 4.48 17.37 -16.12
C GLY A 239 3.56 16.63 -17.06
N LEU A 240 3.44 15.31 -16.93
CA LEU A 240 2.53 14.51 -17.76
C LEU A 240 1.06 14.72 -17.39
N ALA A 241 0.72 14.78 -16.11
CA ALA A 241 -0.66 14.98 -15.66
C ALA A 241 -1.21 16.36 -16.02
N SER A 242 -0.34 17.36 -16.16
CA SER A 242 -0.72 18.75 -16.47
C SER A 242 -0.52 19.12 -17.94
N ILE A 243 -0.32 18.14 -18.83
CA ILE A 243 -0.07 18.40 -20.27
C ILE A 243 -1.25 19.12 -20.95
N GLU A 244 -2.48 18.89 -20.48
CA GLU A 244 -3.67 19.57 -20.95
C GLU A 244 -3.59 21.09 -20.74
N SER A 245 -3.05 21.55 -19.63
CA SER A 245 -2.88 22.97 -19.32
C SER A 245 -1.86 23.65 -20.26
N LEU A 246 -0.88 22.90 -20.77
CA LEU A 246 0.03 23.36 -21.81
C LEU A 246 -0.69 23.58 -23.12
N ILE A 247 -1.54 22.62 -23.53
CA ILE A 247 -2.24 22.65 -24.84
C ILE A 247 -3.33 23.71 -24.85
N THR A 248 -4.09 23.83 -23.74
CA THR A 248 -5.27 24.72 -23.68
C THR A 248 -4.95 26.16 -23.28
N HIS A 249 -3.97 26.36 -22.39
CA HIS A 249 -3.64 27.66 -21.81
C HIS A 249 -2.22 28.13 -22.11
N GLY A 250 -1.42 27.37 -22.88
CA GLY A 250 -0.02 27.70 -23.15
C GLY A 250 0.86 27.71 -21.88
N ALA A 251 0.46 27.01 -20.83
CA ALA A 251 1.19 26.99 -19.57
C ALA A 251 2.54 26.28 -19.73
N TRP A 252 3.63 26.94 -19.40
CA TRP A 252 5.01 26.40 -19.54
C TRP A 252 5.47 25.56 -18.34
N GLN A 253 4.80 25.70 -17.19
CA GLN A 253 5.14 25.03 -15.94
C GLN A 253 5.23 23.50 -16.05
N PRO A 254 4.32 22.78 -16.73
CA PRO A 254 4.41 21.33 -16.92
C PRO A 254 5.69 20.90 -17.67
N ILE A 255 6.13 21.69 -18.67
CA ILE A 255 7.36 21.39 -19.43
C ILE A 255 8.57 21.50 -18.49
N VAL A 256 8.67 22.58 -17.72
CA VAL A 256 9.78 22.79 -16.79
C VAL A 256 9.81 21.70 -15.73
N ALA A 257 8.68 21.35 -15.15
CA ALA A 257 8.59 20.28 -14.16
C ALA A 257 9.04 18.93 -14.75
N PHE A 258 8.63 18.63 -15.98
CA PHE A 258 9.02 17.41 -16.69
C PHE A 258 10.54 17.37 -16.96
N VAL A 259 11.11 18.46 -17.46
CA VAL A 259 12.55 18.57 -17.77
C VAL A 259 13.38 18.47 -16.48
N VAL A 260 12.97 19.18 -15.43
CA VAL A 260 13.61 19.09 -14.09
C VAL A 260 13.48 17.68 -13.53
N GLY A 261 12.33 17.03 -13.71
CA GLY A 261 12.10 15.64 -13.30
C GLY A 261 13.05 14.66 -14.01
N ILE A 262 13.21 14.78 -15.33
CA ILE A 262 14.15 13.97 -16.12
C ILE A 262 15.59 14.23 -15.66
N ALA A 263 15.99 15.49 -15.48
CA ALA A 263 17.34 15.83 -15.02
C ALA A 263 17.62 15.24 -13.61
N ALA A 264 16.67 15.38 -12.70
CA ALA A 264 16.79 14.79 -11.36
C ALA A 264 16.86 13.25 -11.41
N LEU A 265 16.12 12.60 -12.31
CA LEU A 265 16.16 11.16 -12.52
C LEU A 265 17.55 10.70 -13.00
N LEU A 266 18.14 11.39 -13.96
CA LEU A 266 19.47 11.08 -14.45
C LEU A 266 20.52 11.21 -13.34
N VAL A 267 20.48 12.31 -12.58
CA VAL A 267 21.37 12.52 -11.42
C VAL A 267 21.15 11.43 -10.37
N PHE A 268 19.89 11.06 -10.09
CA PHE A 268 19.57 9.98 -9.16
C PHE A 268 20.15 8.63 -9.61
N ILE A 269 20.02 8.26 -10.89
CA ILE A 269 20.56 7.01 -11.45
C ILE A 269 22.08 6.99 -11.36
N VAL A 270 22.76 8.06 -11.80
CA VAL A 270 24.22 8.17 -11.72
C VAL A 270 24.71 8.03 -10.27
N ARG A 271 24.03 8.69 -9.33
CA ARG A 271 24.35 8.59 -7.91
C ARG A 271 24.16 7.17 -7.37
N GLN A 272 23.07 6.49 -7.71
CA GLN A 272 22.78 5.12 -7.24
C GLN A 272 23.79 4.08 -7.79
N VAL A 273 24.33 4.31 -8.98
CA VAL A 273 25.34 3.43 -9.58
C VAL A 273 26.73 3.70 -8.97
N SER A 274 26.97 4.92 -8.44
CA SER A 274 28.26 5.33 -7.85
C SER A 274 28.37 5.05 -6.34
N LEU A 275 27.28 4.70 -5.66
CA LEU A 275 27.22 4.32 -4.23
C LEU A 275 27.41 2.83 -4.05
#